data_955c5a59056b442ff6076bc33b96f398
#
_entry.id   955c5a59056b442ff6076bc33b96f398
#
_cell.length_a   1.000
_cell.length_b   1.000
_cell.length_c   1.000
_cell.angle_alpha   90.00
_cell.angle_beta   90.00
_cell.angle_gamma   90.00
#
_symmetry.space_group_name_H-M   'P 1'
#
loop_
_entity.id
_entity.type
_entity.pdbx_description
1 polymer ?
#
loop_
_entity_poly.entity_id
_entity_poly.type
_entity_poly.pdbx_seq_one_letter_code
_entity_poly.pdbx_strand_id
1 'polypeptide(L)'
;MQYPLISEYVKAIQDGSDNLDKLAYLTPVLDNHGEPYRSSGAFAVVFKMLDKRTGKYYALKCFTEEQEGRADAYRQIADELDMVDSSYITSVKYMEKELFVDSQCEEDEFPVLLMDWVEGETMEAYISANYHNQSAMSMLCYRFGKMAAWLRSQSFAHGDVKPDNIIIRPDGYLTLVDYDGMFVSSMKGCKSPTIGTKDFSHPLRTMDDFDETIDDFSLASIALSLKAISMKSTLLDIYGASDRLLFSENDY
;
A
#
# COMPACT_ATOMS: atom_id res chain seq x y z
N MET A 1 22.75 1.00 4.22
CA MET A 1 22.35 1.24 5.64
C MET A 1 21.79 -0.05 6.22
N GLN A 2 22.07 -0.40 7.47
CA GLN A 2 21.40 -1.48 8.17
C GLN A 2 20.17 -0.89 8.88
N TYR A 3 19.02 -1.58 8.85
CA TYR A 3 17.78 -1.11 9.47
C TYR A 3 17.46 -1.90 10.74
N PRO A 4 16.75 -1.29 11.71
CA PRO A 4 16.34 -1.94 12.94
C PRO A 4 15.39 -3.13 12.71
N LEU A 5 15.38 -4.03 13.68
CA LEU A 5 14.39 -5.08 13.75
C LEU A 5 13.00 -4.51 14.07
N ILE A 6 11.94 -5.22 13.66
CA ILE A 6 10.56 -4.81 13.98
C ILE A 6 10.35 -4.65 15.49
N SER A 7 10.97 -5.50 16.32
CA SER A 7 10.88 -5.40 17.78
C SER A 7 11.54 -4.15 18.36
N GLU A 8 12.59 -3.63 17.71
CA GLU A 8 13.26 -2.40 18.08
C GLU A 8 12.40 -1.18 17.70
N TYR A 9 11.79 -1.22 16.51
CA TYR A 9 10.79 -0.23 16.10
C TYR A 9 9.59 -0.17 17.05
N VAL A 10 9.06 -1.33 17.49
CA VAL A 10 7.94 -1.39 18.45
C VAL A 10 8.29 -0.66 19.73
N LYS A 11 9.50 -0.89 20.29
CA LYS A 11 9.96 -0.18 21.50
C LYS A 11 10.07 1.32 21.27
N ALA A 12 10.69 1.74 20.15
CA ALA A 12 10.85 3.15 19.84
C ALA A 12 9.50 3.86 19.68
N ILE A 13 8.52 3.21 19.05
CA ILE A 13 7.17 3.78 18.82
C ILE A 13 6.34 3.80 20.12
N GLN A 14 6.55 2.89 21.06
CA GLN A 14 5.90 2.95 22.39
C GLN A 14 6.17 4.29 23.08
N ASP A 15 7.41 4.78 22.99
CA ASP A 15 7.86 6.07 23.52
C ASP A 15 8.01 7.12 22.40
N GLY A 16 7.04 7.14 21.47
CA GLY A 16 7.11 7.97 20.26
C GLY A 16 7.26 9.47 20.52
N SER A 17 6.77 10.00 21.66
CA SER A 17 6.98 11.40 22.03
C SER A 17 8.46 11.78 22.26
N ASP A 18 9.27 10.81 22.65
CA ASP A 18 10.70 11.02 22.96
C ASP A 18 11.59 10.61 21.77
N ASN A 19 11.09 9.72 20.91
CA ASN A 19 11.86 9.12 19.83
C ASN A 19 11.52 9.67 18.43
N LEU A 20 10.39 10.36 18.25
CA LEU A 20 10.05 11.08 17.02
C LEU A 20 10.49 12.53 17.10
N ASP A 21 11.05 13.08 16.02
CA ASP A 21 11.47 14.49 15.94
C ASP A 21 10.27 15.40 15.63
N LYS A 22 9.90 15.56 14.38
CA LYS A 22 8.81 16.45 13.95
C LYS A 22 7.42 15.88 14.23
N LEU A 23 7.33 14.55 14.34
CA LEU A 23 6.11 13.81 14.61
C LEU A 23 5.90 13.44 16.09
N ALA A 24 6.68 13.99 17.01
CA ALA A 24 6.59 13.76 18.47
C ALA A 24 5.18 13.99 19.06
N TYR A 25 4.31 14.70 18.34
CA TYR A 25 2.90 14.89 18.71
C TYR A 25 1.99 13.69 18.39
N LEU A 26 2.47 12.72 17.64
CA LEU A 26 1.74 11.49 17.35
C LEU A 26 1.93 10.48 18.49
N THR A 27 0.86 9.78 18.79
CA THR A 27 0.87 8.68 19.76
C THR A 27 0.44 7.39 19.10
N PRO A 28 1.06 6.24 19.42
CA PRO A 28 0.62 4.98 18.87
C PRO A 28 -0.80 4.64 19.33
N VAL A 29 -1.59 4.08 18.43
CA VAL A 29 -2.82 3.38 18.79
C VAL A 29 -2.40 2.01 19.31
N LEU A 30 -2.95 1.61 20.46
CA LEU A 30 -2.60 0.32 21.06
C LEU A 30 -3.60 -0.76 20.61
N ASP A 31 -3.09 -1.97 20.45
CA ASP A 31 -3.90 -3.16 20.23
C ASP A 31 -4.48 -3.71 21.55
N ASN A 32 -5.17 -4.85 21.49
CA ASN A 32 -5.79 -5.49 22.65
C ASN A 32 -4.78 -6.04 23.67
N HIS A 33 -3.49 -6.08 23.32
CA HIS A 33 -2.39 -6.52 24.19
C HIS A 33 -1.62 -5.35 24.81
N GLY A 34 -2.00 -4.11 24.45
CA GLY A 34 -1.34 -2.89 24.90
C GLY A 34 -0.06 -2.57 24.12
N GLU A 35 0.17 -3.23 22.98
CA GLU A 35 1.27 -2.93 22.07
C GLU A 35 0.84 -1.98 20.95
N PRO A 36 1.76 -1.22 20.33
CA PRO A 36 1.47 -0.43 19.14
C PRO A 36 0.82 -1.27 18.05
N TYR A 37 -0.40 -0.88 17.63
CA TYR A 37 -1.11 -1.53 16.53
C TYR A 37 -0.28 -1.39 15.25
N ARG A 38 0.02 -2.52 14.62
CA ARG A 38 0.89 -2.58 13.44
C ARG A 38 0.46 -3.63 12.43
N SER A 39 0.85 -3.38 11.19
CA SER A 39 0.86 -4.36 10.11
C SER A 39 2.29 -4.50 9.60
N SER A 40 2.75 -5.72 9.33
CA SER A 40 4.11 -5.99 8.84
C SER A 40 4.06 -6.56 7.44
N GLY A 41 4.81 -5.95 6.52
CA GLY A 41 5.09 -6.45 5.18
C GLY A 41 6.49 -7.06 5.09
N ALA A 42 6.94 -7.37 3.87
CA ALA A 42 8.26 -7.93 3.62
C ALA A 42 9.39 -6.94 3.96
N PHE A 43 9.20 -5.65 3.68
CA PHE A 43 10.26 -4.63 3.70
C PHE A 43 9.97 -3.47 4.65
N ALA A 44 8.87 -3.52 5.39
CA ALA A 44 8.47 -2.46 6.30
C ALA A 44 7.47 -2.95 7.36
N VAL A 45 7.37 -2.19 8.44
CA VAL A 45 6.30 -2.24 9.43
C VAL A 45 5.56 -0.91 9.42
N VAL A 46 4.22 -0.96 9.47
CA VAL A 46 3.34 0.22 9.46
C VAL A 46 2.61 0.28 10.79
N PHE A 47 2.77 1.40 11.51
CA PHE A 47 2.11 1.66 12.78
C PHE A 47 0.91 2.60 12.57
N LYS A 48 -0.18 2.34 13.28
CA LYS A 48 -1.31 3.28 13.37
C LYS A 48 -1.04 4.31 14.45
N MET A 49 -0.97 5.58 14.05
CA MET A 49 -0.67 6.70 14.94
C MET A 49 -1.88 7.65 15.05
N LEU A 50 -2.02 8.29 16.19
CA LEU A 50 -3.09 9.25 16.47
C LEU A 50 -2.50 10.63 16.79
N ASP A 51 -2.93 11.65 16.07
CA ASP A 51 -2.79 13.05 16.52
C ASP A 51 -3.95 13.40 17.48
N LYS A 52 -3.68 13.40 18.76
CA LYS A 52 -4.70 13.70 19.79
C LYS A 52 -5.27 15.12 19.71
N ARG A 53 -4.59 16.06 19.06
CA ARG A 53 -5.03 17.46 18.92
C ARG A 53 -6.16 17.57 17.88
N THR A 54 -6.06 16.78 16.80
CA THR A 54 -6.99 16.82 15.68
C THR A 54 -7.95 15.63 15.64
N GLY A 55 -7.61 14.54 16.35
CA GLY A 55 -8.32 13.27 16.27
C GLY A 55 -8.02 12.48 14.98
N LYS A 56 -7.08 12.95 14.15
CA LYS A 56 -6.74 12.31 12.87
C LYS A 56 -5.78 11.14 13.09
N TYR A 57 -6.00 10.06 12.35
CA TYR A 57 -5.12 8.90 12.32
C TYR A 57 -4.16 8.95 11.14
N TYR A 58 -2.97 8.40 11.35
CA TYR A 58 -1.90 8.30 10.35
C TYR A 58 -1.32 6.90 10.31
N ALA A 59 -0.80 6.51 9.17
CA ALA A 59 0.05 5.35 8.97
C ALA A 59 1.50 5.83 8.97
N LEU A 60 2.29 5.32 9.92
CA LEU A 60 3.74 5.56 10.00
C LEU A 60 4.46 4.30 9.55
N LYS A 61 5.04 4.33 8.34
CA LYS A 61 5.78 3.21 7.76
C LYS A 61 7.26 3.35 8.09
N CYS A 62 7.81 2.34 8.77
CA CYS A 62 9.22 2.19 9.10
C CYS A 62 9.81 1.08 8.25
N PHE A 63 10.94 1.32 7.61
CA PHE A 63 11.56 0.38 6.67
C PHE A 63 12.44 -0.61 7.40
N THR A 64 12.49 -1.86 6.93
CA THR A 64 13.32 -2.93 7.49
C THR A 64 14.48 -3.31 6.59
N GLU A 65 14.53 -2.76 5.37
CA GLU A 65 15.57 -3.02 4.39
C GLU A 65 15.97 -1.77 3.62
N GLU A 66 17.23 -1.73 3.16
CA GLU A 66 17.73 -0.69 2.27
C GLU A 66 17.14 -0.88 0.87
N GLN A 67 16.77 0.23 0.25
CA GLN A 67 16.43 0.30 -1.16
C GLN A 67 17.09 1.55 -1.74
N GLU A 68 17.97 1.35 -2.70
CA GLU A 68 18.69 2.44 -3.36
C GLU A 68 17.70 3.41 -4.02
N GLY A 69 17.92 4.71 -3.81
CA GLY A 69 17.09 5.77 -4.39
C GLY A 69 15.71 5.96 -3.73
N ARG A 70 15.36 5.22 -2.67
CA ARG A 70 14.04 5.33 -2.00
C ARG A 70 13.69 6.75 -1.59
N ALA A 71 14.61 7.50 -1.00
CA ALA A 71 14.37 8.87 -0.56
C ALA A 71 13.96 9.77 -1.73
N ASP A 72 14.68 9.71 -2.83
CA ASP A 72 14.40 10.50 -4.02
C ASP A 72 13.11 10.07 -4.71
N ALA A 73 12.85 8.75 -4.76
CA ALA A 73 11.59 8.23 -5.29
C ALA A 73 10.39 8.76 -4.48
N TYR A 74 10.41 8.65 -3.15
CA TYR A 74 9.30 9.12 -2.32
C TYR A 74 9.13 10.64 -2.30
N ARG A 75 10.19 11.43 -2.50
CA ARG A 75 10.06 12.88 -2.71
C ARG A 75 9.29 13.17 -4.00
N GLN A 76 9.66 12.52 -5.10
CA GLN A 76 9.00 12.69 -6.39
C GLN A 76 7.53 12.21 -6.34
N ILE A 77 7.26 11.08 -5.67
CA ILE A 77 5.89 10.58 -5.45
C ILE A 77 5.07 11.59 -4.62
N ALA A 78 5.65 12.12 -3.53
CA ALA A 78 4.98 13.11 -2.69
C ALA A 78 4.63 14.38 -3.47
N ASP A 79 5.55 14.89 -4.27
CA ASP A 79 5.35 16.08 -5.11
C ASP A 79 4.24 15.87 -6.15
N GLU A 80 4.16 14.69 -6.79
CA GLU A 80 3.11 14.34 -7.73
C GLU A 80 1.75 14.19 -7.04
N LEU A 81 1.69 13.44 -5.94
CA LEU A 81 0.44 13.14 -5.23
C LEU A 81 -0.15 14.37 -4.51
N ASP A 82 0.68 15.33 -4.10
CA ASP A 82 0.23 16.58 -3.45
C ASP A 82 -0.62 17.44 -4.39
N MET A 83 -0.49 17.24 -5.70
CA MET A 83 -1.26 17.93 -6.74
C MET A 83 -2.55 17.19 -7.13
N VAL A 84 -2.81 16.00 -6.56
CA VAL A 84 -3.93 15.15 -6.97
C VAL A 84 -5.05 15.18 -5.92
N ASP A 85 -6.16 15.83 -6.24
CA ASP A 85 -7.37 15.80 -5.42
C ASP A 85 -8.23 14.57 -5.76
N SER A 86 -8.02 13.47 -5.06
CA SER A 86 -8.75 12.22 -5.28
C SER A 86 -8.84 11.39 -4.00
N SER A 87 -10.00 10.76 -3.79
CA SER A 87 -10.20 9.79 -2.70
C SER A 87 -9.59 8.41 -2.99
N TYR A 88 -9.10 8.16 -4.20
CA TYR A 88 -8.47 6.89 -4.57
C TYR A 88 -7.03 6.76 -4.08
N ILE A 89 -6.41 7.84 -3.61
CA ILE A 89 -5.05 7.86 -3.06
C ILE A 89 -5.02 8.62 -1.73
N THR A 90 -3.90 8.51 -1.02
CA THR A 90 -3.61 9.29 0.20
C THR A 90 -2.39 10.16 -0.02
N SER A 91 -2.25 11.21 0.80
CA SER A 91 -1.00 11.96 0.88
C SER A 91 0.14 11.07 1.39
N VAL A 92 1.35 11.39 1.00
CA VAL A 92 2.55 10.71 1.44
C VAL A 92 3.64 11.74 1.75
N LYS A 93 4.37 11.53 2.85
CA LYS A 93 5.49 12.41 3.24
C LYS A 93 6.65 11.56 3.72
N TYR A 94 7.77 11.66 3.01
CA TYR A 94 9.02 11.02 3.41
C TYR A 94 9.81 11.93 4.35
N MET A 95 10.33 11.38 5.44
CA MET A 95 11.11 12.09 6.45
C MET A 95 12.38 11.29 6.73
N GLU A 96 13.54 11.88 6.42
CA GLU A 96 14.84 11.17 6.38
C GLU A 96 15.37 10.71 7.73
N LYS A 97 15.24 11.56 8.75
CA LYS A 97 15.78 11.37 10.10
C LYS A 97 14.73 11.74 11.11
N GLU A 98 13.74 10.88 11.25
CA GLU A 98 12.54 11.21 12.01
C GLU A 98 12.38 10.34 13.25
N LEU A 99 12.85 9.09 13.20
CA LEU A 99 12.66 8.15 14.29
C LEU A 99 14.01 7.71 14.86
N PHE A 100 14.28 8.06 16.11
CA PHE A 100 15.38 7.49 16.88
C PHE A 100 15.03 6.06 17.32
N VAL A 101 15.94 5.11 17.10
CA VAL A 101 15.79 3.71 17.50
C VAL A 101 17.08 3.24 18.18
N ASP A 102 16.99 2.91 19.45
CA ASP A 102 18.06 2.21 20.16
C ASP A 102 18.16 0.78 19.61
N SER A 103 19.11 0.55 18.73
CA SER A 103 19.32 -0.68 17.99
C SER A 103 20.80 -1.03 17.91
N GLN A 104 21.12 -2.17 17.27
CA GLN A 104 22.51 -2.57 17.00
C GLN A 104 23.03 -2.04 15.65
N CYS A 105 22.28 -1.16 14.98
CA CYS A 105 22.70 -0.52 13.75
C CYS A 105 23.80 0.53 14.02
N GLU A 106 24.55 0.91 12.98
CA GLU A 106 25.53 1.99 13.07
C GLU A 106 24.86 3.36 13.19
N GLU A 107 23.68 3.51 12.57
CA GLU A 107 22.85 4.70 12.65
C GLU A 107 21.81 4.54 13.76
N ASP A 108 21.40 5.64 14.36
CA ASP A 108 20.37 5.69 15.40
C ASP A 108 19.12 6.48 15.00
N GLU A 109 19.18 7.23 13.89
CA GLU A 109 18.05 7.97 13.30
C GLU A 109 17.63 7.38 11.96
N PHE A 110 16.37 6.98 11.85
CA PHE A 110 15.85 6.26 10.70
C PHE A 110 14.76 7.03 9.97
N PRO A 111 14.67 6.83 8.63
CA PRO A 111 13.62 7.43 7.83
C PRO A 111 12.27 6.76 8.09
N VAL A 112 11.22 7.57 7.96
CA VAL A 112 9.83 7.11 8.00
C VAL A 112 9.04 7.69 6.85
N LEU A 113 7.93 7.02 6.52
CA LEU A 113 6.92 7.54 5.61
C LEU A 113 5.64 7.77 6.39
N LEU A 114 5.15 9.00 6.36
CA LEU A 114 3.87 9.38 6.95
C LEU A 114 2.80 9.44 5.87
N MET A 115 1.68 8.75 6.09
CA MET A 115 0.51 8.73 5.21
C MET A 115 -0.76 8.93 6.04
N ASP A 116 -1.85 9.33 5.40
CA ASP A 116 -3.14 9.28 6.08
C ASP A 116 -3.55 7.83 6.34
N TRP A 117 -4.05 7.55 7.53
CA TRP A 117 -4.63 6.23 7.81
C TRP A 117 -5.98 6.08 7.12
N VAL A 118 -6.12 5.04 6.31
CA VAL A 118 -7.39 4.71 5.64
C VAL A 118 -8.13 3.69 6.49
N GLU A 119 -9.28 4.10 7.04
CA GLU A 119 -10.18 3.17 7.74
C GLU A 119 -10.90 2.28 6.72
N GLY A 120 -10.97 0.99 7.03
CA GLY A 120 -11.62 -0.01 6.17
C GLY A 120 -10.94 -1.36 6.27
N GLU A 121 -11.26 -2.23 5.34
CA GLU A 121 -10.66 -3.54 5.18
C GLU A 121 -10.02 -3.66 3.79
N THR A 122 -9.06 -4.57 3.63
CA THR A 122 -8.48 -4.83 2.31
C THR A 122 -9.53 -5.40 1.37
N MET A 123 -9.39 -5.13 0.07
CA MET A 123 -10.29 -5.70 -0.92
C MET A 123 -10.21 -7.24 -0.92
N GLU A 124 -9.06 -7.81 -0.58
CA GLU A 124 -8.87 -9.25 -0.41
C GLU A 124 -9.77 -9.79 0.72
N ALA A 125 -9.72 -9.19 1.92
CA ALA A 125 -10.57 -9.58 3.04
C ALA A 125 -12.06 -9.43 2.72
N TYR A 126 -12.45 -8.33 2.07
CA TYR A 126 -13.82 -8.11 1.65
C TYR A 126 -14.30 -9.16 0.65
N ILE A 127 -13.48 -9.50 -0.36
CA ILE A 127 -13.81 -10.55 -1.34
C ILE A 127 -14.00 -11.88 -0.62
N SER A 128 -13.05 -12.27 0.25
CA SER A 128 -13.10 -13.51 1.02
C SER A 128 -14.39 -13.63 1.85
N ALA A 129 -14.84 -12.53 2.46
CA ALA A 129 -16.07 -12.50 3.25
C ALA A 129 -17.37 -12.45 2.42
N ASN A 130 -17.33 -11.94 1.19
CA ASN A 130 -18.53 -11.55 0.43
C ASN A 130 -18.67 -12.22 -0.95
N TYR A 131 -17.75 -13.07 -1.42
CA TYR A 131 -17.76 -13.58 -2.79
C TYR A 131 -19.02 -14.38 -3.19
N HIS A 132 -19.74 -14.95 -2.22
CA HIS A 132 -21.04 -15.57 -2.45
C HIS A 132 -22.20 -14.56 -2.59
N ASN A 133 -21.99 -13.30 -2.23
CA ASN A 133 -22.99 -12.24 -2.36
C ASN A 133 -22.84 -11.56 -3.73
N GLN A 134 -23.66 -11.99 -4.71
CA GLN A 134 -23.64 -11.47 -6.07
C GLN A 134 -23.77 -9.95 -6.14
N SER A 135 -24.63 -9.34 -5.31
CA SER A 135 -24.84 -7.88 -5.31
C SER A 135 -23.61 -7.15 -4.79
N ALA A 136 -22.98 -7.65 -3.71
CA ALA A 136 -21.76 -7.09 -3.16
C ALA A 136 -20.61 -7.15 -4.18
N MET A 137 -20.42 -8.30 -4.84
CA MET A 137 -19.38 -8.48 -5.85
C MET A 137 -19.64 -7.65 -7.11
N SER A 138 -20.88 -7.51 -7.54
CA SER A 138 -21.24 -6.64 -8.68
C SER A 138 -20.96 -5.17 -8.38
N MET A 139 -21.25 -4.72 -7.15
CA MET A 139 -20.96 -3.36 -6.72
C MET A 139 -19.45 -3.13 -6.61
N LEU A 140 -18.70 -4.09 -6.05
CA LEU A 140 -17.24 -4.02 -5.98
C LEU A 140 -16.62 -3.94 -7.38
N CYS A 141 -17.08 -4.80 -8.31
CA CYS A 141 -16.63 -4.78 -9.71
C CYS A 141 -16.87 -3.39 -10.36
N TYR A 142 -18.04 -2.79 -10.13
CA TYR A 142 -18.35 -1.44 -10.64
C TYR A 142 -17.43 -0.37 -10.04
N ARG A 143 -17.23 -0.38 -8.72
CA ARG A 143 -16.37 0.59 -8.02
C ARG A 143 -14.91 0.44 -8.42
N PHE A 144 -14.44 -0.79 -8.54
CA PHE A 144 -13.09 -1.09 -9.04
C PHE A 144 -12.90 -0.57 -10.47
N GLY A 145 -13.87 -0.81 -11.37
CA GLY A 145 -13.83 -0.28 -12.73
C GLY A 145 -13.75 1.25 -12.79
N LYS A 146 -14.41 1.96 -11.87
CA LYS A 146 -14.30 3.43 -11.74
C LYS A 146 -12.91 3.85 -11.30
N MET A 147 -12.34 3.19 -10.29
CA MET A 147 -10.98 3.45 -9.84
C MET A 147 -9.95 3.15 -10.94
N ALA A 148 -10.09 2.02 -11.63
CA ALA A 148 -9.21 1.63 -12.74
C ALA A 148 -9.23 2.66 -13.88
N ALA A 149 -10.42 3.12 -14.27
CA ALA A 149 -10.57 4.15 -15.30
C ALA A 149 -9.94 5.47 -14.87
N TRP A 150 -10.08 5.85 -13.59
CA TRP A 150 -9.43 7.02 -13.04
C TRP A 150 -7.91 6.86 -13.04
N LEU A 151 -7.36 5.75 -12.52
CA LEU A 151 -5.92 5.52 -12.45
C LEU A 151 -5.28 5.57 -13.84
N ARG A 152 -5.89 4.93 -14.84
CA ARG A 152 -5.42 4.98 -16.23
C ARG A 152 -5.48 6.38 -16.89
N SER A 153 -6.19 7.31 -16.30
CA SER A 153 -6.23 8.72 -16.78
C SER A 153 -5.15 9.60 -16.15
N GLN A 154 -4.35 9.04 -15.22
CA GLN A 154 -3.29 9.78 -14.54
C GLN A 154 -1.97 9.70 -15.31
N SER A 155 -1.02 10.60 -14.96
CA SER A 155 0.37 10.61 -15.42
C SER A 155 1.30 9.70 -14.61
N PHE A 156 0.72 8.93 -13.68
CA PHE A 156 1.42 8.01 -12.80
C PHE A 156 0.75 6.64 -12.79
N ALA A 157 1.46 5.64 -12.26
CA ALA A 157 0.95 4.30 -12.04
C ALA A 157 1.32 3.82 -10.64
N HIS A 158 0.52 2.93 -10.06
CA HIS A 158 0.74 2.40 -8.71
C HIS A 158 1.90 1.38 -8.66
N GLY A 159 2.06 0.58 -9.71
CA GLY A 159 3.16 -0.37 -9.90
C GLY A 159 2.99 -1.72 -9.20
N ASP A 160 2.09 -1.86 -8.23
CA ASP A 160 1.75 -3.12 -7.56
C ASP A 160 0.25 -3.14 -7.16
N VAL A 161 -0.63 -2.96 -8.17
CA VAL A 161 -2.09 -3.05 -7.94
C VAL A 161 -2.48 -4.50 -7.67
N LYS A 162 -2.96 -4.75 -6.45
CA LYS A 162 -3.49 -6.04 -6.00
C LYS A 162 -4.55 -5.83 -4.92
N PRO A 163 -5.39 -6.84 -4.61
CA PRO A 163 -6.45 -6.70 -3.61
C PRO A 163 -5.99 -6.26 -2.22
N ASP A 164 -4.79 -6.67 -1.78
CA ASP A 164 -4.22 -6.28 -0.49
C ASP A 164 -3.85 -4.79 -0.42
N ASN A 165 -3.50 -4.19 -1.56
CA ASN A 165 -3.11 -2.79 -1.67
C ASN A 165 -4.29 -1.85 -1.96
N ILE A 166 -5.53 -2.35 -1.83
CA ILE A 166 -6.76 -1.58 -2.01
C ILE A 166 -7.61 -1.69 -0.75
N ILE A 167 -7.86 -0.56 -0.10
CA ILE A 167 -8.74 -0.51 1.07
C ILE A 167 -10.16 -0.16 0.63
N ILE A 168 -11.13 -0.95 1.07
CA ILE A 168 -12.56 -0.65 0.96
C ILE A 168 -12.98 0.10 2.22
N ARG A 169 -13.28 1.38 2.07
CA ARG A 169 -13.69 2.26 3.17
C ARG A 169 -15.13 1.97 3.62
N PRO A 170 -15.53 2.39 4.83
CA PRO A 170 -16.91 2.21 5.32
C PRO A 170 -17.99 2.81 4.41
N ASP A 171 -17.67 3.88 3.67
CA ASP A 171 -18.53 4.49 2.65
C ASP A 171 -18.56 3.71 1.33
N GLY A 172 -17.72 2.66 1.25
CA GLY A 172 -17.58 1.76 0.12
C GLY A 172 -16.71 2.30 -1.02
N TYR A 173 -16.08 3.47 -0.88
CA TYR A 173 -15.06 3.93 -1.82
C TYR A 173 -13.78 3.12 -1.64
N LEU A 174 -13.00 3.05 -2.72
CA LEU A 174 -11.72 2.36 -2.75
C LEU A 174 -10.59 3.36 -2.58
N THR A 175 -9.53 2.97 -1.89
CA THR A 175 -8.31 3.78 -1.76
C THR A 175 -7.09 2.88 -1.93
N LEU A 176 -6.19 3.25 -2.83
CA LEU A 176 -4.90 2.59 -3.05
C LEU A 176 -3.95 2.95 -1.91
N VAL A 177 -3.18 1.98 -1.46
CA VAL A 177 -2.15 2.11 -0.42
C VAL A 177 -0.89 1.38 -0.85
N ASP A 178 0.24 1.69 -0.21
CA ASP A 178 1.55 1.07 -0.49
C ASP A 178 2.15 1.47 -1.85
N TYR A 179 2.80 2.63 -1.87
CA TYR A 179 3.33 3.26 -3.08
C TYR A 179 4.79 2.88 -3.40
N ASP A 180 5.34 1.78 -2.84
CA ASP A 180 6.73 1.37 -3.04
C ASP A 180 7.09 1.08 -4.51
N GLY A 181 6.11 0.69 -5.32
CA GLY A 181 6.26 0.41 -6.74
C GLY A 181 5.86 1.55 -7.68
N MET A 182 5.48 2.71 -7.14
CA MET A 182 4.83 3.77 -7.92
C MET A 182 5.76 4.39 -8.95
N PHE A 183 5.23 4.57 -10.16
CA PHE A 183 5.80 5.39 -11.22
C PHE A 183 5.17 6.78 -11.21
N VAL A 184 5.99 7.82 -11.32
CA VAL A 184 5.56 9.19 -11.60
C VAL A 184 6.35 9.75 -12.79
N SER A 185 5.80 10.74 -13.48
CA SER A 185 6.36 11.25 -14.75
C SER A 185 7.83 11.68 -14.68
N SER A 186 8.29 12.18 -13.53
CA SER A 186 9.68 12.56 -13.29
C SER A 186 10.65 11.35 -13.28
N MET A 187 10.16 10.12 -13.10
CA MET A 187 10.95 8.88 -13.10
C MET A 187 11.08 8.25 -14.49
N LYS A 188 10.63 8.94 -15.55
CA LYS A 188 10.70 8.41 -16.92
C LYS A 188 12.14 8.06 -17.31
N GLY A 189 12.35 6.82 -17.73
CA GLY A 189 13.67 6.27 -18.09
C GLY A 189 14.44 5.66 -16.92
N CYS A 190 13.89 5.70 -15.69
CA CYS A 190 14.40 4.91 -14.57
C CYS A 190 13.94 3.46 -14.67
N LYS A 191 14.53 2.60 -13.82
CA LYS A 191 14.07 1.22 -13.66
C LYS A 191 13.01 1.16 -12.55
N SER A 192 12.07 0.25 -12.70
CA SER A 192 11.10 -0.05 -11.65
C SER A 192 11.82 -0.62 -10.41
N PRO A 193 11.44 -0.22 -9.19
CA PRO A 193 11.98 -0.80 -7.96
C PRO A 193 11.47 -2.23 -7.71
N THR A 194 10.41 -2.64 -8.38
CA THR A 194 9.79 -3.96 -8.25
C THR A 194 9.12 -4.39 -9.56
N ILE A 195 9.00 -5.68 -9.79
CA ILE A 195 8.15 -6.22 -10.85
C ILE A 195 6.68 -6.42 -10.41
N GLY A 196 6.35 -6.00 -9.18
CA GLY A 196 5.03 -6.20 -8.59
C GLY A 196 4.82 -7.64 -8.08
N THR A 197 3.56 -7.96 -7.82
CA THR A 197 3.15 -9.29 -7.32
C THR A 197 2.84 -10.22 -8.51
N LYS A 198 3.43 -11.42 -8.54
CA LYS A 198 3.43 -12.37 -9.65
C LYS A 198 2.08 -12.57 -10.34
N ASP A 199 1.04 -12.92 -9.59
CA ASP A 199 -0.28 -13.23 -10.17
C ASP A 199 -1.05 -11.98 -10.62
N PHE A 200 -0.55 -10.79 -10.30
CA PHE A 200 -1.11 -9.49 -10.70
C PHE A 200 -0.22 -8.70 -11.65
N SER A 201 0.98 -9.19 -11.95
CA SER A 201 1.91 -8.56 -12.91
C SER A 201 1.91 -9.31 -14.24
N HIS A 202 2.12 -8.57 -15.33
CA HIS A 202 2.29 -9.22 -16.64
C HIS A 202 3.48 -10.18 -16.62
N PRO A 203 3.35 -11.44 -17.10
CA PRO A 203 4.41 -12.45 -16.99
C PRO A 203 5.74 -12.04 -17.67
N LEU A 204 5.67 -11.15 -18.65
CA LEU A 204 6.85 -10.63 -19.35
C LEU A 204 7.35 -9.29 -18.81
N ARG A 205 6.75 -8.79 -17.71
CA ARG A 205 7.22 -7.54 -17.08
C ARG A 205 8.63 -7.69 -16.54
N THR A 206 9.45 -6.71 -16.83
CA THR A 206 10.82 -6.58 -16.35
C THR A 206 10.98 -5.27 -15.57
N MET A 207 12.13 -5.07 -14.94
CA MET A 207 12.45 -3.81 -14.26
C MET A 207 12.62 -2.63 -15.23
N ASP A 208 12.78 -2.87 -16.53
CA ASP A 208 12.87 -1.83 -17.56
C ASP A 208 11.47 -1.32 -17.99
N ASP A 209 10.41 -2.07 -17.68
CA ASP A 209 9.02 -1.68 -17.92
C ASP A 209 8.55 -0.80 -16.74
N PHE A 210 8.78 0.51 -16.84
CA PHE A 210 8.46 1.47 -15.80
C PHE A 210 7.91 2.75 -16.41
N ASP A 211 6.59 2.79 -16.57
CA ASP A 211 5.83 3.89 -17.17
C ASP A 211 4.38 3.93 -16.63
N GLU A 212 3.58 4.85 -17.15
CA GLU A 212 2.18 5.05 -16.76
C GLU A 212 1.23 3.90 -17.11
N THR A 213 1.69 2.89 -17.86
CA THR A 213 0.86 1.74 -18.32
C THR A 213 1.13 0.46 -17.55
N ILE A 214 2.06 0.46 -16.60
CA ILE A 214 2.48 -0.77 -15.88
C ILE A 214 1.36 -1.45 -15.09
N ASP A 215 0.28 -0.73 -14.78
CA ASP A 215 -0.89 -1.27 -14.06
C ASP A 215 -1.95 -1.87 -14.99
N ASP A 216 -1.86 -1.71 -16.31
CA ASP A 216 -2.91 -2.11 -17.26
C ASP A 216 -3.27 -3.58 -17.14
N PHE A 217 -2.28 -4.44 -16.97
CA PHE A 217 -2.49 -5.88 -16.81
C PHE A 217 -3.19 -6.22 -15.49
N SER A 218 -2.72 -5.71 -14.36
CA SER A 218 -3.32 -5.96 -13.04
C SER A 218 -4.75 -5.43 -12.98
N LEU A 219 -4.99 -4.23 -13.50
CA LEU A 219 -6.35 -3.66 -13.57
C LEU A 219 -7.29 -4.53 -14.41
N ALA A 220 -6.84 -5.02 -15.57
CA ALA A 220 -7.65 -5.90 -16.42
C ALA A 220 -7.91 -7.26 -15.78
N SER A 221 -6.89 -7.90 -15.22
CA SER A 221 -6.98 -9.22 -14.56
C SER A 221 -7.92 -9.17 -13.35
N ILE A 222 -7.78 -8.16 -12.48
CA ILE A 222 -8.66 -7.98 -11.32
C ILE A 222 -10.09 -7.68 -11.76
N ALA A 223 -10.30 -6.77 -12.71
CA ALA A 223 -11.65 -6.43 -13.19
C ALA A 223 -12.36 -7.65 -13.79
N LEU A 224 -11.65 -8.47 -14.57
CA LEU A 224 -12.18 -9.71 -15.16
C LEU A 224 -12.52 -10.73 -14.06
N SER A 225 -11.64 -10.91 -13.07
CA SER A 225 -11.87 -11.80 -11.93
C SER A 225 -13.11 -11.37 -11.13
N LEU A 226 -13.23 -10.09 -10.76
CA LEU A 226 -14.38 -9.57 -10.02
C LEU A 226 -15.68 -9.74 -10.81
N LYS A 227 -15.65 -9.49 -12.14
CA LYS A 227 -16.81 -9.69 -13.01
C LYS A 227 -17.22 -11.16 -13.06
N ALA A 228 -16.28 -12.08 -13.24
CA ALA A 228 -16.55 -13.50 -13.30
C ALA A 228 -17.11 -14.03 -11.96
N ILE A 229 -16.51 -13.65 -10.82
CA ILE A 229 -16.98 -14.01 -9.47
C ILE A 229 -18.40 -13.47 -9.23
N SER A 230 -18.69 -12.23 -9.65
CA SER A 230 -20.03 -11.64 -9.51
C SER A 230 -21.11 -12.40 -10.30
N MET A 231 -20.73 -13.12 -11.35
CA MET A 231 -21.65 -13.95 -12.16
C MET A 231 -21.75 -15.38 -11.62
N LYS A 232 -20.65 -15.92 -11.11
CA LYS A 232 -20.54 -17.29 -10.60
C LYS A 232 -19.48 -17.38 -9.52
N SER A 233 -19.91 -17.28 -8.26
CA SER A 233 -19.01 -17.26 -7.09
C SER A 233 -18.15 -18.52 -6.95
N THR A 234 -18.66 -19.69 -7.37
CA THR A 234 -17.91 -20.95 -7.34
C THR A 234 -16.62 -20.96 -8.17
N LEU A 235 -16.41 -19.95 -9.02
CA LEU A 235 -15.14 -19.80 -9.72
C LEU A 235 -13.99 -19.49 -8.75
N LEU A 236 -14.26 -18.73 -7.69
CA LEU A 236 -13.24 -18.46 -6.68
C LEU A 236 -12.89 -19.71 -5.88
N ASP A 237 -13.87 -20.59 -5.58
CA ASP A 237 -13.63 -21.87 -4.91
C ASP A 237 -12.76 -22.82 -5.74
N ILE A 238 -12.86 -22.75 -7.09
CA ILE A 238 -12.17 -23.66 -8.00
C ILE A 238 -10.78 -23.15 -8.38
N TYR A 239 -10.66 -21.85 -8.66
CA TYR A 239 -9.46 -21.24 -9.25
C TYR A 239 -8.72 -20.28 -8.32
N GLY A 240 -9.39 -19.80 -7.26
CA GLY A 240 -8.79 -18.89 -6.29
C GLY A 240 -7.79 -19.57 -5.36
N ALA A 241 -6.95 -18.75 -4.75
CA ALA A 241 -6.08 -19.12 -3.65
C ALA A 241 -5.92 -17.92 -2.69
N SER A 242 -5.22 -18.12 -1.58
CA SER A 242 -5.03 -17.07 -0.56
C SER A 242 -4.27 -15.83 -1.07
N ASP A 243 -3.53 -15.96 -2.16
CA ASP A 243 -2.64 -14.96 -2.71
C ASP A 243 -3.02 -14.48 -4.13
N ARG A 244 -4.15 -14.97 -4.68
CA ARG A 244 -4.62 -14.63 -6.01
C ARG A 244 -6.16 -14.65 -6.11
N LEU A 245 -6.69 -14.05 -7.16
CA LEU A 245 -8.10 -14.18 -7.52
C LEU A 245 -8.33 -15.42 -8.42
N LEU A 246 -8.68 -15.25 -9.69
CA LEU A 246 -8.97 -16.38 -10.58
C LEU A 246 -7.79 -16.83 -11.44
N PHE A 247 -6.84 -15.94 -11.68
CA PHE A 247 -5.71 -16.18 -12.58
C PHE A 247 -4.41 -16.28 -11.82
N SER A 248 -3.54 -17.16 -12.26
CA SER A 248 -2.15 -17.29 -11.79
C SER A 248 -1.17 -16.95 -12.91
N GLU A 249 0.08 -16.70 -12.55
CA GLU A 249 1.18 -16.50 -13.51
C GLU A 249 1.24 -17.60 -14.58
N ASN A 250 0.84 -18.83 -14.23
CA ASN A 250 0.88 -19.98 -15.14
C ASN A 250 -0.31 -20.04 -16.12
N ASP A 251 -1.28 -19.16 -16.00
CA ASP A 251 -2.47 -19.14 -16.87
C ASP A 251 -2.29 -18.21 -18.08
N TYR A 252 -1.14 -17.50 -18.17
CA TYR A 252 -0.83 -16.49 -19.19
C TYR A 252 0.21 -16.91 -20.22
#